data_377a92fdb3f80e3c6bf99b9e01c63114
#
_entry.id   377a92fdb3f80e3c6bf99b9e01c63114
#
_cell.length_a   1.000
_cell.length_b   1.000
_cell.length_c   1.000
_cell.angle_alpha   90.00
_cell.angle_beta   90.00
_cell.angle_gamma   90.00
#
_symmetry.space_group_name_H-M   'P 1'
#
loop_
_entity.id
_entity.type
_entity.pdbx_description
1 polymer ?
#
loop_
_entity_poly.entity_id
_entity_poly.type
_entity_poly.pdbx_seq_one_letter_code
_entity_poly.pdbx_strand_id
1 'polypeptide(L)'
;MKKPAVILATAVLGSAAFAQQEIMTTTFNFDSDTPGQPPKGFEFGLTGKGKPGKWIVQAVDDAPSGKNVLVQTDGDTTDYRFPIAYTGPELKDLRLSVKCKPVAGKGDQGCGIVWRLKDANNYYITRANALEDNVHLYHTVNGRRVKFAGWNGKVASGVWHELAMEMVGNHIQVFFDGKKVIDDHDDTFKDAGKFGVWTKADSIIQFDDLTATRK
;
A
#
# COMPACT_ATOMS: atom_id res chain seq x y z
N MET A 1 59.14 -41.85 -40.39
CA MET A 1 59.05 -40.60 -39.58
C MET A 1 57.57 -40.21 -39.51
N LYS A 2 56.94 -40.42 -38.36
CA LYS A 2 55.50 -40.12 -38.14
C LYS A 2 55.41 -38.73 -37.48
N LYS A 3 54.65 -37.77 -38.09
CA LYS A 3 54.39 -36.43 -37.56
C LYS A 3 53.31 -36.51 -36.47
N PRO A 4 53.42 -35.79 -35.35
CA PRO A 4 52.36 -35.76 -34.34
C PRO A 4 51.25 -34.81 -34.77
N ALA A 5 49.98 -35.23 -34.52
CA ALA A 5 48.80 -34.41 -34.70
C ALA A 5 48.61 -33.51 -33.49
N VAL A 6 48.46 -32.21 -33.73
CA VAL A 6 48.12 -31.20 -32.72
C VAL A 6 46.57 -31.11 -32.64
N ILE A 7 46.03 -31.48 -31.51
CA ILE A 7 44.60 -31.30 -31.21
C ILE A 7 44.41 -29.94 -30.59
N LEU A 8 43.74 -29.02 -31.29
CA LEU A 8 43.33 -27.72 -30.78
C LEU A 8 42.01 -27.90 -29.99
N ALA A 9 42.03 -27.73 -28.69
CA ALA A 9 40.85 -27.72 -27.86
C ALA A 9 40.27 -26.29 -27.87
N THR A 10 39.10 -26.13 -28.48
CA THR A 10 38.32 -24.86 -28.45
C THR A 10 37.53 -24.80 -27.14
N ALA A 11 37.91 -23.92 -26.25
CA ALA A 11 37.15 -23.60 -25.05
C ALA A 11 35.92 -22.71 -25.43
N VAL A 12 34.72 -23.25 -25.32
CA VAL A 12 33.49 -22.47 -25.44
C VAL A 12 33.23 -21.76 -24.11
N LEU A 13 33.51 -20.47 -24.08
CA LEU A 13 33.09 -19.60 -22.97
C LEU A 13 31.58 -19.38 -23.06
N GLY A 14 30.82 -20.12 -22.25
CA GLY A 14 29.41 -19.86 -22.04
C GLY A 14 29.20 -18.57 -21.27
N SER A 15 28.73 -17.51 -21.91
CA SER A 15 28.24 -16.32 -21.26
C SER A 15 26.93 -16.63 -20.54
N ALA A 16 26.94 -16.68 -19.21
CA ALA A 16 25.74 -16.70 -18.39
C ALA A 16 25.04 -15.33 -18.50
N ALA A 17 23.98 -15.27 -19.28
CA ALA A 17 23.10 -14.10 -19.30
C ALA A 17 22.35 -14.05 -17.95
N PHE A 18 22.75 -13.13 -17.08
CA PHE A 18 21.92 -12.75 -15.94
C PHE A 18 20.65 -12.07 -16.48
N ALA A 19 19.53 -12.76 -16.39
CA ALA A 19 18.24 -12.15 -16.67
C ALA A 19 18.04 -11.01 -15.64
N GLN A 20 18.11 -9.77 -16.10
CA GLN A 20 17.79 -8.60 -15.33
C GLN A 20 16.30 -8.65 -15.05
N GLN A 21 15.88 -8.94 -13.81
CA GLN A 21 14.49 -8.99 -13.42
C GLN A 21 13.95 -7.55 -13.54
N GLU A 22 13.07 -7.30 -14.51
CA GLU A 22 12.45 -5.99 -14.67
C GLU A 22 11.69 -5.62 -13.39
N ILE A 23 12.03 -4.46 -12.83
CA ILE A 23 11.33 -3.90 -11.68
C ILE A 23 9.95 -3.45 -12.15
N MET A 24 8.92 -4.24 -11.81
CA MET A 24 7.55 -3.94 -12.20
C MET A 24 6.96 -2.93 -11.20
N THR A 25 6.72 -1.70 -11.68
CA THR A 25 6.07 -0.63 -10.91
C THR A 25 4.73 -0.28 -11.55
N THR A 26 3.69 -0.18 -10.74
CA THR A 26 2.35 0.27 -11.15
C THR A 26 1.93 1.43 -10.28
N THR A 27 1.45 2.53 -10.91
CA THR A 27 0.94 3.72 -10.20
C THR A 27 -0.50 4.00 -10.61
N PHE A 28 -1.34 4.28 -9.62
CA PHE A 28 -2.73 4.72 -9.76
C PHE A 28 -2.81 6.17 -9.29
N ASN A 29 -2.92 7.10 -10.25
CA ASN A 29 -3.07 8.54 -9.99
C ASN A 29 -4.50 9.06 -10.25
N PHE A 30 -5.43 8.18 -10.60
CA PHE A 30 -6.86 8.43 -10.80
C PHE A 30 -7.23 9.46 -11.88
N ASP A 31 -6.29 10.07 -12.59
CA ASP A 31 -6.54 11.12 -13.58
C ASP A 31 -7.32 10.66 -14.82
N SER A 32 -7.23 9.38 -15.14
CA SER A 32 -8.01 8.76 -16.21
C SER A 32 -9.41 8.31 -15.79
N ASP A 33 -9.75 8.42 -14.50
CA ASP A 33 -11.04 8.02 -13.95
C ASP A 33 -12.05 9.17 -13.96
N THR A 34 -13.32 8.84 -13.88
CA THR A 34 -14.41 9.82 -13.95
C THR A 34 -14.76 10.35 -12.57
N PRO A 35 -14.65 11.67 -12.29
CA PRO A 35 -15.11 12.26 -11.04
C PRO A 35 -16.56 11.90 -10.70
N GLY A 36 -16.82 11.62 -9.42
CA GLY A 36 -18.11 11.16 -8.90
C GLY A 36 -18.34 9.66 -9.02
N GLN A 37 -17.49 8.91 -9.72
CA GLN A 37 -17.59 7.47 -9.89
C GLN A 37 -16.50 6.74 -9.06
N PRO A 38 -16.71 5.45 -8.73
CA PRO A 38 -15.65 4.61 -8.18
C PRO A 38 -14.46 4.50 -9.16
N PRO A 39 -13.22 4.36 -8.66
CA PRO A 39 -12.03 4.17 -9.50
C PRO A 39 -12.11 2.84 -10.25
N LYS A 40 -11.63 2.82 -11.49
CA LYS A 40 -11.60 1.60 -12.32
C LYS A 40 -10.59 0.59 -11.79
N GLY A 41 -10.96 -0.69 -11.84
CA GLY A 41 -10.07 -1.78 -11.43
C GLY A 41 -9.88 -1.93 -9.92
N PHE A 42 -10.65 -1.22 -9.10
CA PHE A 42 -10.66 -1.39 -7.66
C PHE A 42 -11.84 -2.22 -7.19
N GLU A 43 -11.60 -2.98 -6.15
CA GLU A 43 -12.59 -3.72 -5.37
C GLU A 43 -12.71 -3.05 -3.98
N PHE A 44 -13.86 -3.25 -3.31
CA PHE A 44 -14.13 -2.62 -2.04
C PHE A 44 -14.46 -3.66 -0.98
N GLY A 45 -13.92 -3.45 0.23
CA GLY A 45 -14.14 -4.32 1.36
C GLY A 45 -14.46 -3.53 2.63
N LEU A 46 -14.99 -4.23 3.60
CA LEU A 46 -15.21 -3.73 4.95
C LEU A 46 -14.76 -4.78 5.96
N THR A 47 -13.82 -4.39 6.84
CA THR A 47 -13.55 -5.17 8.05
C THR A 47 -14.39 -4.60 9.18
N GLY A 48 -14.95 -5.47 9.99
CA GLY A 48 -15.69 -5.08 11.19
C GLY A 48 -17.16 -4.76 10.96
N LYS A 49 -17.62 -3.59 11.38
CA LYS A 49 -19.05 -3.23 11.46
C LYS A 49 -19.34 -1.94 10.70
N GLY A 50 -20.62 -1.52 10.70
CA GLY A 50 -21.07 -0.27 10.09
C GLY A 50 -21.33 -0.39 8.60
N LYS A 51 -21.45 0.75 7.93
CA LYS A 51 -21.69 0.82 6.49
C LYS A 51 -20.40 0.58 5.69
N PRO A 52 -20.48 -0.02 4.51
CA PRO A 52 -19.37 0.00 3.56
C PRO A 52 -18.87 1.42 3.31
N GLY A 53 -17.58 1.57 3.01
CA GLY A 53 -17.02 2.84 2.58
C GLY A 53 -17.64 3.31 1.25
N LYS A 54 -17.73 4.62 1.06
CA LYS A 54 -18.09 5.21 -0.22
C LYS A 54 -16.83 5.78 -0.87
N TRP A 55 -16.30 5.05 -1.81
CA TRP A 55 -15.09 5.37 -2.54
C TRP A 55 -15.42 5.97 -3.89
N ILE A 56 -15.00 7.21 -4.14
CA ILE A 56 -15.21 7.91 -5.41
C ILE A 56 -13.98 8.70 -5.81
N VAL A 57 -13.83 8.95 -7.09
CA VAL A 57 -12.85 9.88 -7.63
C VAL A 57 -13.39 11.31 -7.50
N GLN A 58 -12.56 12.26 -7.08
CA GLN A 58 -12.90 13.69 -7.01
C GLN A 58 -11.80 14.53 -7.64
N ALA A 59 -12.17 15.59 -8.33
CA ALA A 59 -11.24 16.63 -8.75
C ALA A 59 -10.98 17.58 -7.57
N VAL A 60 -9.71 17.87 -7.29
CA VAL A 60 -9.27 18.81 -6.24
C VAL A 60 -8.15 19.71 -6.78
N ASP A 61 -8.07 20.95 -6.28
CA ASP A 61 -7.12 21.94 -6.80
C ASP A 61 -5.68 21.69 -6.33
N ASP A 62 -5.50 20.97 -5.23
CA ASP A 62 -4.21 20.69 -4.60
C ASP A 62 -3.81 19.21 -4.67
N ALA A 63 -4.27 18.49 -5.72
CA ALA A 63 -3.84 17.11 -5.97
C ALA A 63 -2.30 17.03 -6.12
N PRO A 64 -1.64 16.02 -5.56
CA PRO A 64 -0.19 15.81 -5.74
C PRO A 64 0.22 15.59 -7.19
N SER A 65 -0.64 14.92 -7.98
CA SER A 65 -0.48 14.76 -9.42
C SER A 65 -1.81 15.03 -10.12
N GLY A 66 -1.77 15.57 -11.35
CA GLY A 66 -2.96 15.83 -12.14
C GLY A 66 -4.03 16.66 -11.44
N LYS A 67 -5.28 16.13 -11.38
CA LYS A 67 -6.42 16.81 -10.73
C LYS A 67 -7.31 15.88 -9.93
N ASN A 68 -7.26 14.58 -10.18
CA ASN A 68 -8.19 13.62 -9.62
C ASN A 68 -7.54 12.84 -8.49
N VAL A 69 -8.28 12.63 -7.43
CA VAL A 69 -7.85 11.84 -6.27
C VAL A 69 -8.93 10.82 -5.89
N LEU A 70 -8.55 9.71 -5.29
CA LEU A 70 -9.50 8.78 -4.67
C LEU A 70 -9.90 9.29 -3.29
N VAL A 71 -11.19 9.29 -2.97
CA VAL A 71 -11.70 9.75 -1.67
C VAL A 71 -12.63 8.72 -1.06
N GLN A 72 -12.42 8.39 0.23
CA GLN A 72 -13.43 7.78 1.07
C GLN A 72 -14.29 8.91 1.65
N THR A 73 -15.59 8.94 1.32
CA THR A 73 -16.49 10.06 1.61
C THR A 73 -17.60 9.75 2.62
N ASP A 74 -17.75 8.52 3.09
CA ASP A 74 -18.77 8.15 4.07
C ASP A 74 -18.27 8.37 5.50
N GLY A 75 -18.94 9.25 6.25
CA GLY A 75 -18.61 9.64 7.62
C GLY A 75 -19.30 8.81 8.71
N ASP A 76 -19.60 7.51 8.48
CA ASP A 76 -20.18 6.62 9.49
C ASP A 76 -19.22 6.46 10.69
N THR A 77 -19.70 6.83 11.87
CA THR A 77 -18.93 6.88 13.12
C THR A 77 -18.85 5.53 13.85
N THR A 78 -19.35 4.46 13.23
CA THR A 78 -19.34 3.12 13.86
C THR A 78 -17.91 2.74 14.25
N ASP A 79 -17.70 2.42 15.51
CA ASP A 79 -16.44 1.89 15.99
C ASP A 79 -16.16 0.50 15.38
N TYR A 80 -14.88 0.16 15.20
CA TYR A 80 -14.47 -1.06 14.49
C TYR A 80 -14.97 -1.14 13.04
N ARG A 81 -15.04 -0.01 12.36
CA ARG A 81 -15.34 0.11 10.94
C ARG A 81 -14.05 0.42 10.18
N PHE A 82 -13.69 -0.44 9.22
CA PHE A 82 -12.45 -0.29 8.44
C PHE A 82 -12.72 -0.49 6.95
N PRO A 83 -13.14 0.57 6.23
CA PRO A 83 -13.31 0.54 4.78
C PRO A 83 -11.98 0.36 4.05
N ILE A 84 -11.97 -0.47 3.00
CA ILE A 84 -10.81 -0.78 2.18
C ILE A 84 -11.18 -0.58 0.71
N ALA A 85 -10.29 0.05 -0.08
CA ALA A 85 -10.29 -0.01 -1.54
C ALA A 85 -8.98 -0.67 -1.99
N TYR A 86 -9.05 -1.76 -2.75
CA TYR A 86 -7.89 -2.57 -3.09
C TYR A 86 -7.90 -3.00 -4.56
N THR A 87 -6.71 -3.30 -5.10
CA THR A 87 -6.50 -3.56 -6.52
C THR A 87 -5.23 -4.37 -6.75
N GLY A 88 -4.89 -4.54 -8.01
CA GLY A 88 -3.60 -4.96 -8.53
C GLY A 88 -3.40 -6.45 -8.63
N PRO A 89 -2.23 -6.84 -9.16
CA PRO A 89 -1.77 -8.21 -9.06
C PRO A 89 -1.45 -8.54 -7.61
N GLU A 90 -1.49 -9.82 -7.27
CA GLU A 90 -1.01 -10.29 -5.98
C GLU A 90 0.52 -10.18 -5.92
N LEU A 91 1.03 -9.48 -4.92
CA LEU A 91 2.46 -9.30 -4.68
C LEU A 91 2.84 -9.85 -3.30
N LYS A 92 3.99 -10.52 -3.23
CA LYS A 92 4.55 -11.05 -1.98
C LYS A 92 5.53 -10.05 -1.38
N ASP A 93 6.57 -9.73 -2.13
CA ASP A 93 7.60 -8.78 -1.74
C ASP A 93 7.40 -7.51 -2.55
N LEU A 94 7.21 -6.38 -1.86
CA LEU A 94 6.84 -5.14 -2.52
C LEU A 94 7.26 -3.91 -1.69
N ARG A 95 7.42 -2.79 -2.39
CA ARG A 95 7.30 -1.46 -1.83
C ARG A 95 5.94 -0.89 -2.26
N LEU A 96 5.19 -0.36 -1.32
CA LEU A 96 3.90 0.30 -1.53
C LEU A 96 3.98 1.71 -0.95
N SER A 97 3.56 2.72 -1.71
CA SER A 97 3.46 4.09 -1.25
C SER A 97 2.18 4.75 -1.73
N VAL A 98 1.73 5.76 -1.01
CA VAL A 98 0.57 6.58 -1.36
C VAL A 98 0.76 8.00 -0.85
N LYS A 99 0.30 8.99 -1.61
CA LYS A 99 0.04 10.32 -1.08
C LYS A 99 -1.35 10.31 -0.44
N CYS A 100 -1.47 10.79 0.79
CA CYS A 100 -2.77 10.86 1.46
C CYS A 100 -2.93 12.13 2.27
N LYS A 101 -4.17 12.65 2.30
CA LYS A 101 -4.52 13.85 3.06
C LYS A 101 -5.72 13.55 3.94
N PRO A 102 -5.56 13.56 5.28
CA PRO A 102 -6.68 13.52 6.21
C PRO A 102 -7.48 14.82 6.11
N VAL A 103 -8.73 14.75 5.63
CA VAL A 103 -9.56 15.96 5.38
C VAL A 103 -10.51 16.23 6.53
N ALA A 104 -11.19 15.18 7.01
CA ALA A 104 -12.17 15.29 8.09
C ALA A 104 -12.36 13.95 8.81
N GLY A 105 -13.04 14.03 9.94
CA GLY A 105 -13.36 12.96 10.87
C GLY A 105 -13.23 13.49 12.27
N LYS A 106 -14.23 13.21 13.12
CA LYS A 106 -14.21 13.59 14.55
C LYS A 106 -13.78 12.43 15.44
N GLY A 107 -14.13 11.21 15.05
CA GLY A 107 -13.75 9.99 15.73
C GLY A 107 -12.39 9.46 15.28
N ASP A 108 -12.07 9.64 13.99
CA ASP A 108 -10.79 9.19 13.44
C ASP A 108 -10.37 10.00 12.20
N GLN A 109 -9.07 10.07 11.92
CA GLN A 109 -8.50 10.58 10.68
C GLN A 109 -7.33 9.69 10.24
N GLY A 110 -7.65 8.42 10.04
CA GLY A 110 -6.68 7.38 9.71
C GLY A 110 -6.51 7.19 8.20
N CYS A 111 -5.33 7.49 7.71
CA CYS A 111 -4.87 7.24 6.34
C CYS A 111 -4.03 5.97 6.33
N GLY A 112 -4.47 4.90 5.66
CA GLY A 112 -3.78 3.62 5.68
C GLY A 112 -3.53 3.01 4.30
N ILE A 113 -2.53 2.11 4.24
CA ILE A 113 -2.26 1.22 3.12
C ILE A 113 -2.28 -0.23 3.59
N VAL A 114 -2.83 -1.11 2.76
CA VAL A 114 -2.92 -2.55 3.02
C VAL A 114 -2.13 -3.34 2.00
N TRP A 115 -1.57 -4.48 2.40
CA TRP A 115 -0.86 -5.39 1.51
C TRP A 115 -0.96 -6.83 1.97
N ARG A 116 -0.53 -7.77 1.11
CA ARG A 116 -0.79 -9.21 1.25
C ARG A 116 -2.24 -9.48 1.64
N LEU A 117 -3.15 -8.68 1.06
CA LEU A 117 -4.59 -8.78 1.33
C LEU A 117 -5.13 -10.01 0.62
N LYS A 118 -5.64 -10.96 1.42
CA LYS A 118 -6.34 -12.16 0.96
C LYS A 118 -7.84 -11.89 0.80
N ASP A 119 -8.40 -11.17 1.75
CA ASP A 119 -9.80 -10.71 1.80
C ASP A 119 -9.91 -9.54 2.78
N ALA A 120 -11.14 -8.99 2.97
CA ALA A 120 -11.38 -7.86 3.85
C ALA A 120 -11.13 -8.14 5.35
N ASN A 121 -10.82 -9.36 5.74
CA ASN A 121 -10.58 -9.76 7.12
C ASN A 121 -9.15 -10.28 7.37
N ASN A 122 -8.32 -10.41 6.32
CA ASN A 122 -7.00 -11.04 6.40
C ASN A 122 -5.97 -10.24 5.58
N TYR A 123 -5.20 -9.36 6.22
CA TYR A 123 -4.22 -8.47 5.58
C TYR A 123 -3.27 -7.81 6.58
N TYR A 124 -2.15 -7.28 6.09
CA TYR A 124 -1.34 -6.29 6.81
C TYR A 124 -1.85 -4.88 6.54
N ILE A 125 -1.68 -3.99 7.53
CA ILE A 125 -2.02 -2.58 7.41
C ILE A 125 -1.02 -1.72 8.20
N THR A 126 -0.56 -0.62 7.60
CA THR A 126 0.02 0.53 8.32
C THR A 126 -0.83 1.76 8.06
N ARG A 127 -0.96 2.62 9.08
CA ARG A 127 -1.72 3.85 8.97
C ARG A 127 -1.06 5.00 9.72
N ALA A 128 -1.13 6.20 9.18
CA ALA A 128 -0.91 7.47 9.88
C ALA A 128 -2.25 8.02 10.37
N ASN A 129 -2.29 8.65 11.55
CA ASN A 129 -3.52 9.20 12.12
C ASN A 129 -3.32 10.62 12.63
N ALA A 130 -4.07 11.57 12.08
CA ALA A 130 -3.92 12.99 12.39
C ALA A 130 -4.56 13.39 13.72
N LEU A 131 -5.49 12.61 14.29
CA LEU A 131 -6.03 12.88 15.62
C LEU A 131 -5.20 12.26 16.74
N GLU A 132 -4.43 11.22 16.42
CA GLU A 132 -3.63 10.49 17.40
C GLU A 132 -2.13 10.82 17.32
N ASP A 133 -1.67 11.56 16.29
CA ASP A 133 -0.28 11.92 16.04
C ASP A 133 0.65 10.68 16.08
N ASN A 134 0.32 9.66 15.29
CA ASN A 134 1.10 8.42 15.24
C ASN A 134 1.01 7.67 13.90
N VAL A 135 1.98 6.78 13.69
CA VAL A 135 1.96 5.76 12.62
C VAL A 135 2.04 4.40 13.30
N HIS A 136 1.06 3.54 13.03
CA HIS A 136 1.01 2.21 13.62
C HIS A 136 0.96 1.12 12.55
N LEU A 137 1.55 -0.03 12.88
CA LEU A 137 1.61 -1.22 12.05
C LEU A 137 0.81 -2.35 12.70
N TYR A 138 -0.01 -3.04 11.88
CA TYR A 138 -0.91 -4.09 12.35
C TYR A 138 -0.94 -5.26 11.37
N HIS A 139 -1.35 -6.42 11.87
CA HIS A 139 -2.00 -7.45 11.07
C HIS A 139 -3.48 -7.57 11.45
N THR A 140 -4.32 -7.93 10.48
CA THR A 140 -5.74 -8.25 10.69
C THR A 140 -5.94 -9.71 10.30
N VAL A 141 -6.39 -10.53 11.26
CA VAL A 141 -6.63 -11.97 11.07
C VAL A 141 -8.07 -12.25 11.47
N ASN A 142 -8.86 -12.82 10.56
CA ASN A 142 -10.28 -13.08 10.76
C ASN A 142 -11.05 -11.86 11.30
N GLY A 143 -10.73 -10.68 10.77
CA GLY A 143 -11.32 -9.40 11.16
C GLY A 143 -10.77 -8.79 12.45
N ARG A 144 -9.96 -9.50 13.22
CA ARG A 144 -9.32 -8.98 14.45
C ARG A 144 -8.01 -8.30 14.11
N ARG A 145 -7.97 -6.98 14.32
CA ARG A 145 -6.77 -6.16 14.11
C ARG A 145 -5.90 -6.13 15.37
N VAL A 146 -4.62 -6.47 15.24
CA VAL A 146 -3.62 -6.49 16.32
C VAL A 146 -2.46 -5.57 15.94
N LYS A 147 -2.17 -4.57 16.78
CA LYS A 147 -0.99 -3.71 16.66
C LYS A 147 0.23 -4.47 17.16
N PHE A 148 1.32 -4.45 16.41
CA PHE A 148 2.59 -5.02 16.83
C PHE A 148 3.76 -4.03 16.77
N ALA A 149 3.66 -2.92 15.99
CA ALA A 149 4.67 -1.87 16.00
C ALA A 149 4.03 -0.48 15.86
N GLY A 150 4.81 0.59 16.14
CA GLY A 150 4.34 1.96 15.96
C GLY A 150 5.39 3.02 16.25
N TRP A 151 5.08 4.22 15.80
CA TRP A 151 5.84 5.44 16.03
C TRP A 151 4.88 6.57 16.41
N ASN A 152 5.30 7.42 17.35
CA ASN A 152 4.57 8.63 17.75
C ASN A 152 5.29 9.85 17.18
N GLY A 153 4.55 10.70 16.52
CA GLY A 153 5.03 11.91 15.90
C GLY A 153 3.92 12.59 15.10
N LYS A 154 4.10 13.87 14.86
CA LYS A 154 3.07 14.74 14.26
C LYS A 154 2.61 14.22 12.90
N VAL A 155 1.27 14.11 12.76
CA VAL A 155 0.55 13.88 11.52
C VAL A 155 -0.45 15.03 11.35
N ALA A 156 -0.21 15.92 10.39
CA ALA A 156 -1.04 17.11 10.22
C ALA A 156 -2.35 16.78 9.50
N SER A 157 -3.48 17.27 10.00
CA SER A 157 -4.76 17.26 9.28
C SER A 157 -4.76 18.32 8.17
N GLY A 158 -5.43 18.04 7.04
CA GLY A 158 -5.53 18.96 5.90
C GLY A 158 -4.26 19.10 5.06
N VAL A 159 -3.25 18.27 5.30
CA VAL A 159 -1.95 18.30 4.61
C VAL A 159 -1.71 16.97 3.88
N TRP A 160 -1.13 17.04 2.69
CA TRP A 160 -0.67 15.88 1.96
C TRP A 160 0.59 15.29 2.63
N HIS A 161 0.53 14.00 2.94
CA HIS A 161 1.62 13.19 3.47
C HIS A 161 1.95 12.05 2.52
N GLU A 162 3.17 11.53 2.61
CA GLU A 162 3.53 10.26 2.01
C GLU A 162 3.57 9.17 3.08
N LEU A 163 2.75 8.15 2.92
CA LEU A 163 2.85 6.92 3.70
C LEU A 163 3.37 5.82 2.78
N ALA A 164 4.47 5.17 3.19
CA ALA A 164 5.06 4.08 2.41
C ALA A 164 5.47 2.91 3.32
N MET A 165 5.50 1.72 2.74
CA MET A 165 6.05 0.52 3.36
C MET A 165 6.89 -0.28 2.36
N GLU A 166 7.83 -1.05 2.86
CA GLU A 166 8.54 -2.08 2.11
C GLU A 166 8.51 -3.38 2.91
N MET A 167 8.13 -4.48 2.25
CA MET A 167 8.18 -5.81 2.85
C MET A 167 8.92 -6.77 1.92
N VAL A 168 9.98 -7.40 2.46
CA VAL A 168 10.73 -8.48 1.80
C VAL A 168 10.84 -9.64 2.80
N GLY A 169 10.32 -10.80 2.41
CA GLY A 169 10.16 -11.93 3.33
C GLY A 169 9.21 -11.58 4.47
N ASN A 170 9.70 -11.55 5.70
CA ASN A 170 8.97 -11.12 6.89
C ASN A 170 9.43 -9.76 7.46
N HIS A 171 10.42 -9.12 6.85
CA HIS A 171 10.95 -7.82 7.26
C HIS A 171 10.09 -6.69 6.71
N ILE A 172 9.60 -5.82 7.58
CA ILE A 172 8.69 -4.73 7.25
C ILE A 172 9.30 -3.41 7.69
N GLN A 173 9.43 -2.49 6.75
CA GLN A 173 9.84 -1.11 7.03
C GLN A 173 8.71 -0.17 6.65
N VAL A 174 8.40 0.82 7.52
CA VAL A 174 7.40 1.85 7.25
C VAL A 174 8.07 3.22 7.22
N PHE A 175 7.67 4.02 6.26
CA PHE A 175 8.17 5.38 6.05
C PHE A 175 7.00 6.36 6.09
N PHE A 176 7.23 7.50 6.74
CA PHE A 176 6.29 8.61 6.78
C PHE A 176 7.03 9.90 6.42
N ASP A 177 6.55 10.60 5.39
CA ASP A 177 7.19 11.78 4.78
C ASP A 177 8.70 11.56 4.52
N GLY A 178 9.03 10.42 3.91
CA GLY A 178 10.39 10.02 3.56
C GLY A 178 11.24 9.49 4.70
N LYS A 179 10.82 9.65 5.97
CA LYS A 179 11.55 9.16 7.14
C LYS A 179 11.14 7.73 7.47
N LYS A 180 12.10 6.81 7.65
CA LYS A 180 11.82 5.48 8.20
C LYS A 180 11.42 5.61 9.68
N VAL A 181 10.19 5.18 10.00
CA VAL A 181 9.59 5.34 11.34
C VAL A 181 9.33 4.01 12.04
N ILE A 182 9.24 2.91 11.29
CA ILE A 182 9.10 1.55 11.83
C ILE A 182 10.05 0.62 11.07
N ASP A 183 10.64 -0.34 11.79
CA ASP A 183 11.50 -1.40 11.26
C ASP A 183 11.24 -2.64 12.13
N ASP A 184 10.51 -3.63 11.60
CA ASP A 184 10.02 -4.76 12.39
C ASP A 184 9.84 -6.02 11.50
N HIS A 185 9.46 -7.13 12.11
CA HIS A 185 9.28 -8.42 11.45
C HIS A 185 7.95 -9.04 11.87
N ASP A 186 7.23 -9.66 10.91
CA ASP A 186 6.02 -10.43 11.20
C ASP A 186 5.82 -11.55 10.18
N ASP A 187 5.46 -12.75 10.65
CA ASP A 187 5.29 -13.97 9.86
C ASP A 187 3.82 -14.37 9.65
N THR A 188 2.86 -13.50 9.97
CA THR A 188 1.42 -13.81 9.92
C THR A 188 0.96 -14.17 8.51
N PHE A 189 1.33 -13.38 7.49
CA PHE A 189 1.01 -13.68 6.09
C PHE A 189 2.28 -13.84 5.28
N LYS A 190 2.48 -15.05 4.72
CA LYS A 190 3.69 -15.42 3.95
C LYS A 190 3.49 -15.42 2.44
N ASP A 191 2.22 -15.45 2.00
CA ASP A 191 1.86 -15.54 0.60
C ASP A 191 1.63 -14.16 -0.02
N ALA A 192 1.65 -14.11 -1.36
CA ALA A 192 1.24 -12.94 -2.11
C ALA A 192 -0.22 -12.58 -1.84
N GLY A 193 -0.59 -11.31 -1.99
CA GLY A 193 -1.94 -10.83 -1.91
C GLY A 193 -2.08 -9.46 -2.58
N LYS A 194 -3.31 -8.98 -2.67
CA LYS A 194 -3.64 -7.66 -3.23
C LYS A 194 -3.15 -6.54 -2.31
N PHE A 195 -3.22 -5.31 -2.80
CA PHE A 195 -2.83 -4.11 -2.06
C PHE A 195 -3.85 -2.99 -2.27
N GLY A 196 -3.80 -1.96 -1.43
CA GLY A 196 -4.74 -0.85 -1.55
C GLY A 196 -4.65 0.16 -0.42
N VAL A 197 -5.72 0.94 -0.27
CA VAL A 197 -5.87 1.99 0.75
C VAL A 197 -6.96 1.64 1.76
N TRP A 198 -6.88 2.24 2.94
CA TRP A 198 -7.68 1.89 4.10
C TRP A 198 -8.02 3.14 4.92
N THR A 199 -9.21 3.15 5.52
CA THR A 199 -9.61 4.19 6.47
C THR A 199 -10.27 3.59 7.71
N LYS A 200 -10.51 4.41 8.74
CA LYS A 200 -11.17 3.99 9.98
C LYS A 200 -12.35 4.91 10.31
N ALA A 201 -13.46 4.33 10.75
CA ALA A 201 -14.66 5.01 11.23
C ALA A 201 -15.11 6.13 10.27
N ASP A 202 -15.20 7.35 10.76
CA ASP A 202 -15.68 8.54 10.05
C ASP A 202 -14.58 9.31 9.28
N SER A 203 -13.42 8.70 9.09
CA SER A 203 -12.29 9.32 8.37
C SER A 203 -12.65 9.64 6.93
N ILE A 204 -12.61 10.91 6.56
CA ILE A 204 -12.65 11.38 5.17
C ILE A 204 -11.20 11.63 4.72
N ILE A 205 -10.72 10.79 3.83
CA ILE A 205 -9.32 10.80 3.40
C ILE A 205 -9.26 10.89 1.88
N GLN A 206 -8.40 11.77 1.36
CA GLN A 206 -8.00 11.82 -0.04
C GLN A 206 -6.72 11.01 -0.22
N PHE A 207 -6.65 10.26 -1.33
CA PHE A 207 -5.50 9.44 -1.72
C PHE A 207 -5.11 9.72 -3.17
N ASP A 208 -3.81 9.78 -3.44
CA ASP A 208 -3.26 9.92 -4.78
C ASP A 208 -1.95 9.14 -4.92
N ASP A 209 -1.51 8.90 -6.16
CA ASP A 209 -0.23 8.24 -6.47
C ASP A 209 0.00 6.92 -5.71
N LEU A 210 -1.04 6.06 -5.61
CA LEU A 210 -0.85 4.72 -5.06
C LEU A 210 0.09 3.94 -5.96
N THR A 211 1.31 3.71 -5.48
CA THR A 211 2.40 3.08 -6.26
C THR A 211 2.85 1.78 -5.62
N ALA A 212 2.79 0.69 -6.38
CA ALA A 212 3.30 -0.62 -5.98
C ALA A 212 4.48 -1.02 -6.86
N THR A 213 5.61 -1.36 -6.24
CA THR A 213 6.82 -1.85 -6.89
C THR A 213 7.17 -3.24 -6.37
N ARG A 214 7.26 -4.23 -7.25
CA ARG A 214 7.73 -5.59 -6.91
C ARG A 214 9.20 -5.53 -6.47
N LYS A 215 9.55 -6.29 -5.43
CA LYS A 215 10.91 -6.49 -4.92
C LYS A 215 11.42 -7.89 -5.21
#